data_6c04553db9a745a99766e0a48f846694
#
_entry.id   6c04553db9a745a99766e0a48f846694
#
_cell.length_a   1.000
_cell.length_b   1.000
_cell.length_c   1.000
_cell.angle_alpha   90.00
_cell.angle_beta   90.00
_cell.angle_gamma   90.00
#
_symmetry.space_group_name_H-M   'P 1'
#
loop_
_entity.id
_entity.type
_entity.pdbx_description
1 polymer ?
#
loop_
_entity_poly.entity_id
_entity_poly.type
_entity_poly.pdbx_seq_one_letter_code
_entity_poly.pdbx_strand_id
1 'polypeptide(L)'
;MALTELEMARVRKAVGAFVERRRPPPHLREQVDLAFRVSGQSVEILEVRQAHGGGPGEKIELPVAKATFVRPSRRWRVFWLRQDMKWHSYKPVPDVPSIEEFVALVHEDRDGCFFG
;
A
#
# COMPACT_ATOMS: atom_id res chain seq x y z
N MET A 1 1.76 1.50 -19.17
CA MET A 1 2.89 2.43 -19.03
C MET A 1 3.38 2.44 -17.60
N ALA A 2 4.63 2.80 -17.38
CA ALA A 2 5.19 2.88 -16.05
C ALA A 2 5.23 4.33 -15.55
N LEU A 3 5.46 4.50 -14.26
CA LEU A 3 5.73 5.82 -13.68
C LEU A 3 7.05 6.36 -14.21
N THR A 4 7.15 7.68 -14.36
CA THR A 4 8.41 8.33 -14.68
C THR A 4 9.37 8.24 -13.49
N GLU A 5 10.66 8.56 -13.72
CA GLU A 5 11.64 8.56 -12.64
C GLU A 5 11.29 9.55 -11.53
N LEU A 6 10.77 10.74 -11.87
CA LEU A 6 10.35 11.73 -10.89
C LEU A 6 9.13 11.24 -10.09
N GLU A 7 8.17 10.65 -10.78
CA GLU A 7 6.99 10.06 -10.12
C GLU A 7 7.40 8.94 -9.18
N MET A 8 8.29 8.07 -9.65
CA MET A 8 8.81 6.96 -8.84
C MET A 8 9.55 7.45 -7.60
N ALA A 9 10.39 8.48 -7.75
CA ALA A 9 11.12 9.06 -6.63
C ALA A 9 10.17 9.63 -5.58
N ARG A 10 9.11 10.29 -6.02
CA ARG A 10 8.10 10.87 -5.14
C ARG A 10 7.31 9.78 -4.41
N VAL A 11 6.94 8.72 -5.12
CA VAL A 11 6.26 7.56 -4.52
C VAL A 11 7.13 6.92 -3.46
N ARG A 12 8.40 6.64 -3.77
CA ARG A 12 9.33 6.02 -2.83
C ARG A 12 9.54 6.88 -1.60
N LYS A 13 9.62 8.18 -1.77
CA LYS A 13 9.79 9.10 -0.64
C LYS A 13 8.57 9.08 0.27
N ALA A 14 7.37 9.24 -0.28
CA ALA A 14 6.13 9.33 0.49
C ALA A 14 5.73 7.99 1.11
N VAL A 15 5.65 6.95 0.29
CA VAL A 15 5.22 5.62 0.72
C VAL A 15 6.30 4.95 1.55
N GLY A 16 7.55 5.09 1.15
CA GLY A 16 8.69 4.55 1.91
C GLY A 16 8.77 5.13 3.31
N ALA A 17 8.60 6.43 3.46
CA ALA A 17 8.61 7.09 4.76
C ALA A 17 7.44 6.62 5.64
N PHE A 18 6.26 6.45 5.05
CA PHE A 18 5.09 5.92 5.75
C PHE A 18 5.36 4.50 6.26
N VAL A 19 5.86 3.63 5.38
CA VAL A 19 6.17 2.25 5.74
C VAL A 19 7.20 2.20 6.88
N GLU A 20 8.29 2.98 6.78
CA GLU A 20 9.31 2.99 7.83
C GLU A 20 8.76 3.46 9.18
N ARG A 21 7.90 4.47 9.20
CA ARG A 21 7.29 4.96 10.43
C ARG A 21 6.32 3.96 11.04
N ARG A 22 5.66 3.15 10.21
CA ARG A 22 4.60 2.23 10.65
C ARG A 22 5.10 0.80 10.85
N ARG A 23 6.32 0.49 10.43
CA ARG A 23 6.87 -0.85 10.62
C ARG A 23 6.92 -1.22 12.10
N PRO A 24 6.60 -2.48 12.45
CA PRO A 24 6.75 -2.92 13.83
C PRO A 24 8.22 -2.87 14.25
N PRO A 25 8.49 -2.90 15.57
CA PRO A 25 9.86 -2.97 16.07
C PRO A 25 10.65 -4.14 15.46
N PRO A 26 11.97 -4.03 15.29
CA PRO A 26 12.76 -5.08 14.63
C PRO A 26 12.55 -6.49 15.16
N HIS A 27 12.32 -6.66 16.47
CA HIS A 27 12.11 -7.98 17.05
C HIS A 27 10.77 -8.64 16.67
N LEU A 28 9.84 -7.88 16.11
CA LEU A 28 8.54 -8.40 15.65
C LEU A 28 8.45 -8.58 14.13
N ARG A 29 9.45 -8.08 13.38
CA ARG A 29 9.40 -8.10 11.90
C ARG A 29 9.44 -9.49 11.29
N GLU A 30 9.94 -10.48 12.01
CA GLU A 30 9.88 -11.88 11.57
C GLU A 30 8.44 -12.39 11.51
N GLN A 31 7.58 -11.90 12.39
CA GLN A 31 6.18 -12.33 12.48
C GLN A 31 5.27 -11.48 11.61
N VAL A 32 5.47 -10.17 11.61
CA VAL A 32 4.69 -9.22 10.81
C VAL A 32 5.56 -8.03 10.46
N ASP A 33 5.52 -7.62 9.21
CA ASP A 33 6.24 -6.45 8.74
C ASP A 33 5.36 -5.69 7.75
N LEU A 34 5.82 -4.55 7.33
CA LEU A 34 5.16 -3.70 6.36
C LEU A 34 6.13 -3.42 5.21
N ALA A 35 5.60 -3.45 4.00
CA ALA A 35 6.39 -3.20 2.80
C ALA A 35 5.52 -2.50 1.75
N PHE A 36 6.13 -2.08 0.66
CA PHE A 36 5.39 -1.60 -0.50
C PHE A 36 6.09 -2.08 -1.76
N ARG A 37 5.34 -2.10 -2.85
CA ARG A 37 5.90 -2.39 -4.18
C ARG A 37 5.24 -1.51 -5.22
N VAL A 38 5.98 -1.23 -6.29
CA VAL A 38 5.50 -0.47 -7.42
C VAL A 38 5.47 -1.39 -8.64
N SER A 39 4.35 -1.39 -9.35
CA SER A 39 4.17 -2.16 -10.57
C SER A 39 3.40 -1.32 -11.57
N GLY A 40 4.01 -1.02 -12.73
CA GLY A 40 3.40 -0.14 -13.72
C GLY A 40 3.11 1.24 -13.14
N GLN A 41 1.85 1.64 -13.14
CA GLN A 41 1.41 2.92 -12.60
C GLN A 41 0.76 2.78 -11.21
N SER A 42 0.95 1.63 -10.57
CA SER A 42 0.33 1.35 -9.28
C SER A 42 1.38 1.17 -8.19
N VAL A 43 1.03 1.58 -6.98
CA VAL A 43 1.77 1.27 -5.77
C VAL A 43 0.85 0.53 -4.80
N GLU A 44 1.37 -0.54 -4.19
CA GLU A 44 0.64 -1.31 -3.20
C GLU A 44 1.38 -1.28 -1.88
N ILE A 45 0.63 -1.14 -0.80
CA ILE A 45 1.13 -1.29 0.56
C ILE A 45 0.75 -2.70 1.02
N LEU A 46 1.71 -3.42 1.58
CA LEU A 46 1.58 -4.84 1.90
C LEU A 46 1.90 -5.09 3.36
N GLU A 47 1.12 -5.96 4.00
CA GLU A 47 1.55 -6.62 5.22
C GLU A 47 2.30 -7.89 4.82
N VAL A 48 3.44 -8.13 5.47
CA VAL A 48 4.23 -9.34 5.27
C VAL A 48 4.13 -10.16 6.54
N ARG A 49 3.55 -11.36 6.45
CA ARG A 49 3.31 -12.22 7.60
C ARG A 49 3.96 -13.57 7.40
N GLN A 50 4.23 -14.26 8.52
CA GLN A 50 4.70 -15.62 8.49
C GLN A 50 3.57 -16.53 7.98
N ALA A 51 3.88 -17.43 7.07
CA ALA A 51 2.89 -18.34 6.51
C ALA A 51 2.49 -19.41 7.54
N HIS A 52 1.17 -19.60 7.70
CA HIS A 52 0.64 -20.67 8.54
C HIS A 52 0.89 -22.03 7.87
N GLY A 53 1.48 -22.96 8.62
CA GLY A 53 1.76 -24.30 8.13
C GLY A 53 2.90 -24.39 7.12
N GLY A 54 3.56 -23.29 6.85
CA GLY A 54 4.77 -23.27 6.02
C GLY A 54 6.01 -23.57 6.83
N GLY A 55 7.13 -23.80 6.14
CA GLY A 55 8.42 -23.99 6.78
C GLY A 55 8.93 -22.71 7.44
N PRO A 56 9.98 -22.81 8.27
CA PRO A 56 10.59 -21.62 8.86
C PRO A 56 11.06 -20.65 7.78
N GLY A 57 10.73 -19.38 7.95
CA GLY A 57 11.11 -18.32 7.02
C GLY A 57 10.18 -18.12 5.83
N GLU A 58 9.17 -18.97 5.65
CA GLU A 58 8.17 -18.74 4.62
C GLU A 58 7.24 -17.58 5.03
N LYS A 59 7.03 -16.66 4.08
CA LYS A 59 6.22 -15.48 4.31
C LYS A 59 5.16 -15.32 3.25
N ILE A 60 4.04 -14.72 3.63
CA ILE A 60 2.98 -14.35 2.70
C ILE A 60 2.85 -12.82 2.69
N GLU A 61 2.51 -12.29 1.54
CA GLU A 61 2.26 -10.86 1.36
C GLU A 61 0.75 -10.65 1.22
N LEU A 62 0.22 -9.75 2.05
CA LEU A 62 -1.20 -9.41 2.05
C LEU A 62 -1.35 -7.95 1.67
N PRO A 63 -1.75 -7.65 0.43
CA PRO A 63 -1.98 -6.26 0.04
C PRO A 63 -3.10 -5.65 0.87
N VAL A 64 -2.91 -4.41 1.33
CA VAL A 64 -3.91 -3.70 2.14
C VAL A 64 -4.43 -2.44 1.47
N ALA A 65 -3.63 -1.80 0.62
CA ALA A 65 -4.02 -0.57 -0.07
C ALA A 65 -3.30 -0.49 -1.40
N LYS A 66 -3.95 0.13 -2.38
CA LYS A 66 -3.35 0.36 -3.70
C LYS A 66 -3.74 1.74 -4.20
N ALA A 67 -2.79 2.42 -4.84
CA ALA A 67 -3.05 3.64 -5.59
C ALA A 67 -2.56 3.47 -7.02
N THR A 68 -3.37 3.88 -7.98
CA THR A 68 -3.04 3.82 -9.40
C THR A 68 -3.07 5.21 -10.00
N PHE A 69 -1.96 5.62 -10.61
CA PHE A 69 -1.85 6.92 -11.24
C PHE A 69 -2.59 6.94 -12.58
N VAL A 70 -3.47 7.92 -12.76
CA VAL A 70 -4.23 8.14 -13.98
C VAL A 70 -3.69 9.40 -14.66
N ARG A 71 -2.90 9.23 -15.73
CA ARG A 71 -2.17 10.35 -16.36
C ARG A 71 -3.07 11.48 -16.88
N PRO A 72 -4.18 11.21 -17.57
CA PRO A 72 -5.01 12.32 -18.08
C PRO A 72 -5.50 13.26 -16.98
N SER A 73 -5.88 12.73 -15.82
CA SER A 73 -6.38 13.54 -14.72
C SER A 73 -5.26 13.95 -13.74
N ARG A 74 -4.11 13.31 -13.81
CA ARG A 74 -2.99 13.47 -12.86
C ARG A 74 -3.41 13.22 -11.43
N ARG A 75 -4.31 12.26 -11.24
CA ARG A 75 -4.82 11.87 -9.92
C ARG A 75 -4.52 10.40 -9.68
N TRP A 76 -4.54 10.02 -8.40
CA TRP A 76 -4.33 8.64 -7.98
C TRP A 76 -5.65 8.04 -7.56
N ARG A 77 -6.05 6.96 -8.22
CA ARG A 77 -7.22 6.19 -7.80
C ARG A 77 -6.85 5.35 -6.58
N VAL A 78 -7.76 5.28 -5.62
CA VAL A 78 -7.54 4.58 -4.35
C VAL A 78 -8.37 3.30 -4.34
N PHE A 79 -7.72 2.20 -3.96
CA PHE A 79 -8.35 0.88 -3.88
C PHE A 79 -8.05 0.23 -2.55
N TRP A 80 -8.96 -0.62 -2.11
CA TRP A 80 -8.78 -1.46 -0.93
C TRP A 80 -9.10 -2.91 -1.28
N LEU A 81 -8.49 -3.86 -0.58
CA LEU A 81 -8.69 -5.28 -0.83
C LEU A 81 -9.81 -5.78 0.09
N ARG A 82 -10.84 -6.35 -0.51
CA ARG A 82 -11.98 -6.89 0.26
C ARG A 82 -11.80 -8.37 0.52
N GLN A 83 -12.73 -8.96 1.27
CA GLN A 83 -12.71 -10.38 1.63
C GLN A 83 -12.74 -11.31 0.42
N ASP A 84 -13.27 -10.85 -0.71
CA ASP A 84 -13.25 -11.60 -1.98
C ASP A 84 -11.86 -11.66 -2.62
N MET A 85 -10.85 -11.03 -1.98
CA MET A 85 -9.47 -10.93 -2.46
C MET A 85 -9.35 -10.15 -3.77
N LYS A 86 -10.29 -9.25 -4.01
CA LYS A 86 -10.29 -8.36 -5.18
C LYS A 86 -10.16 -6.91 -4.75
N TRP A 87 -9.53 -6.12 -5.62
CA TRP A 87 -9.43 -4.69 -5.43
C TRP A 87 -10.75 -4.00 -5.74
N HIS A 88 -11.21 -3.18 -4.82
CA HIS A 88 -12.41 -2.36 -4.99
C HIS A 88 -12.07 -0.90 -4.81
N SER A 89 -12.73 -0.04 -5.56
CA SER A 89 -12.57 1.40 -5.40
C SER A 89 -12.96 1.80 -3.96
N TYR A 90 -12.13 2.64 -3.36
CA TYR A 90 -12.42 3.18 -2.03
C TYR A 90 -13.44 4.30 -2.18
N LYS A 91 -14.72 3.97 -2.07
CA LYS A 91 -15.82 4.88 -2.36
C LYS A 91 -15.83 6.19 -1.55
N PRO A 92 -15.45 6.19 -0.24
CA PRO A 92 -15.41 7.46 0.50
C PRO A 92 -14.48 8.49 -0.12
N VAL A 93 -13.33 8.07 -0.68
CA VAL A 93 -12.39 8.93 -1.39
C VAL A 93 -11.83 8.12 -2.56
N PRO A 94 -12.51 8.12 -3.72
CA PRO A 94 -12.13 7.24 -4.83
C PRO A 94 -10.84 7.63 -5.54
N ASP A 95 -10.43 8.88 -5.43
CA ASP A 95 -9.15 9.34 -5.94
C ASP A 95 -8.62 10.52 -5.12
N VAL A 96 -7.31 10.74 -5.21
CA VAL A 96 -6.62 11.84 -4.53
C VAL A 96 -5.66 12.53 -5.49
N PRO A 97 -5.36 13.82 -5.28
CA PRO A 97 -4.50 14.57 -6.20
C PRO A 97 -3.02 14.24 -6.08
N SER A 98 -2.58 13.62 -4.98
CA SER A 98 -1.16 13.33 -4.76
C SER A 98 -0.98 12.02 -4.04
N ILE A 99 0.22 11.44 -4.20
CA ILE A 99 0.58 10.21 -3.47
C ILE A 99 0.66 10.47 -1.96
N GLU A 100 1.03 11.67 -1.55
CA GLU A 100 1.08 12.05 -0.14
C GLU A 100 -0.31 12.01 0.49
N GLU A 101 -1.34 12.39 -0.25
CA GLU A 101 -2.72 12.31 0.23
C GLU A 101 -3.23 10.87 0.30
N PHE A 102 -2.76 10.00 -0.62
CA PHE A 102 -3.03 8.57 -0.51
C PHE A 102 -2.44 8.01 0.78
N VAL A 103 -1.19 8.34 1.08
CA VAL A 103 -0.53 7.90 2.31
C VAL A 103 -1.28 8.38 3.55
N ALA A 104 -1.70 9.64 3.57
CA ALA A 104 -2.47 10.20 4.67
C ALA A 104 -3.79 9.47 4.87
N LEU A 105 -4.46 9.13 3.77
CA LEU A 105 -5.73 8.40 3.79
C LEU A 105 -5.57 7.01 4.40
N VAL A 106 -4.52 6.30 4.02
CA VAL A 106 -4.20 4.96 4.54
C VAL A 106 -3.81 5.02 6.01
N HIS A 107 -3.01 6.03 6.38
CA HIS A 107 -2.59 6.23 7.76
C HIS A 107 -3.78 6.50 8.68
N GLU A 108 -4.70 7.33 8.27
CA GLU A 108 -5.90 7.66 9.01
C GLU A 108 -6.82 6.45 9.13
N ASP A 109 -6.97 5.68 8.05
CA ASP A 109 -7.78 4.45 7.96
C ASP A 109 -9.14 4.62 8.65
N ARG A 110 -9.83 5.69 8.30
CA ARG A 110 -11.04 6.17 8.96
C ARG A 110 -12.12 5.09 9.09
N ASP A 111 -12.30 4.29 8.05
CA ASP A 111 -13.34 3.25 8.02
C ASP A 111 -12.81 1.85 8.29
N GLY A 112 -11.53 1.72 8.63
CA GLY A 112 -10.91 0.43 8.89
C GLY A 112 -10.78 -0.47 7.68
N CYS A 113 -10.79 0.10 6.47
CA CYS A 113 -10.75 -0.69 5.24
C CYS A 113 -9.35 -1.17 4.87
N PHE A 114 -8.31 -0.53 5.37
CA PHE A 114 -6.93 -0.87 5.02
C PHE A 114 -6.30 -1.82 6.04
N PHE A 115 -6.21 -1.39 7.27
CA PHE A 115 -5.60 -2.21 8.33
C PHE A 115 -6.61 -2.82 9.31
N GLY A 116 -7.83 -2.35 9.28
CA GLY A 116 -8.88 -2.86 10.15
C GLY A 116 -9.15 -2.06 11.42
#